data_63d7de706b10bb1d97552f4942ff0bff
#
_entry.id   63d7de706b10bb1d97552f4942ff0bff
#
_cell.length_a   1.000
_cell.length_b   1.000
_cell.length_c   1.000
_cell.angle_alpha   90.00
_cell.angle_beta   90.00
_cell.angle_gamma   90.00
#
_symmetry.space_group_name_H-M   'P 1'
#
loop_
_entity.id
_entity.type
_entity.pdbx_description
1 polymer ?
#
loop_
_entity_poly.entity_id
_entity_poly.type
_entity_poly.pdbx_seq_one_letter_code
_entity_poly.pdbx_strand_id
1 'polypeptide(L)'
;MFDCARSVWTVGFGTGLTTKKGKKMSNLLQETKEAIESSGHNETDVVFIGSEKSGHQCTWGEFCQLADVEYDSGYGSSQVAQDLIIVFCDGQKLWRGEYDGSEWWEHSTPFKRPDTTLPIQSVLCPEEKVGWVDLAECNEVPNA
;
A
#
# COMPACT_ATOMS: atom_id res chain seq x y z
N MET A 1 16.05 -13.04 -11.60
CA MET A 1 15.84 -12.70 -11.34
C MET A 1 15.55 -12.72 -10.36
N PHE A 2 15.37 -12.63 -9.82
CA PHE A 2 15.04 -12.45 -9.05
C PHE A 2 15.25 -13.08 -7.92
N ASP A 3 16.04 -13.36 -7.61
CA ASP A 3 16.41 -13.93 -6.60
C ASP A 3 16.52 -13.12 -5.47
N CYS A 4 16.37 -11.93 -5.53
CA CYS A 4 16.46 -11.12 -4.46
C CYS A 4 15.49 -11.61 -3.49
N ALA A 5 14.46 -12.12 -3.92
CA ALA A 5 13.45 -12.51 -3.09
C ALA A 5 13.99 -13.55 -2.22
N ARG A 6 14.64 -14.44 -2.62
CA ARG A 6 15.11 -15.41 -1.88
C ARG A 6 16.09 -15.02 -0.95
N SER A 7 16.95 -14.29 -1.28
CA SER A 7 17.98 -14.01 -0.41
C SER A 7 17.47 -13.35 0.77
N VAL A 8 16.48 -12.66 0.68
CA VAL A 8 16.06 -11.97 1.73
C VAL A 8 15.67 -12.71 2.86
N TRP A 9 15.05 -13.82 2.71
CA TRP A 9 14.63 -14.43 3.71
C TRP A 9 15.52 -14.76 4.69
N THR A 10 16.52 -15.15 4.42
CA THR A 10 17.30 -15.65 5.36
C THR A 10 17.62 -14.66 6.30
N VAL A 11 17.64 -13.60 5.99
CA VAL A 11 18.06 -12.69 6.84
C VAL A 11 17.16 -12.28 7.77
N GLY A 12 16.23 -12.18 7.49
CA GLY A 12 15.37 -11.70 8.24
C GLY A 12 15.30 -11.97 9.55
N PHE A 13 15.52 -12.87 9.94
CA PHE A 13 15.31 -13.14 11.10
C PHE A 13 16.06 -12.81 12.13
N GLY A 14 16.48 -12.72 12.29
CA GLY A 14 17.18 -12.68 13.34
C GLY A 14 17.08 -11.57 14.06
N THR A 15 16.64 -10.91 13.93
CA THR A 15 16.72 -9.89 14.53
C THR A 15 15.90 -9.35 15.34
N GLY A 16 15.31 -9.15 15.12
CA GLY A 16 14.42 -8.56 15.72
C GLY A 16 14.53 -8.19 17.02
N LEU A 17 15.03 -8.49 17.54
CA LEU A 17 15.04 -8.26 18.72
C LEU A 17 15.31 -7.11 19.28
N THR A 18 15.73 -6.41 18.91
CA THR A 18 16.12 -5.40 19.58
C THR A 18 15.28 -4.32 19.60
N THR A 19 14.34 -4.27 19.91
CA THR A 19 13.56 -3.20 19.83
C THR A 19 13.80 -2.16 20.83
N LYS A 20 13.81 -1.01 20.52
CA LYS A 20 13.99 -0.03 21.44
C LYS A 20 12.75 0.61 21.70
N LYS A 21 12.45 1.10 22.77
CA LYS A 21 11.31 1.73 23.09
C LYS A 21 11.00 2.87 22.28
N GLY A 22 9.92 3.10 21.84
CA GLY A 22 9.54 4.25 21.10
C GLY A 22 9.87 4.20 19.65
N LYS A 23 10.55 3.21 19.17
CA LYS A 23 10.88 3.14 17.81
C LYS A 23 10.30 1.92 17.19
N LYS A 24 9.89 2.00 15.97
CA LYS A 24 9.39 0.85 15.29
C LYS A 24 10.30 0.61 14.11
N MET A 25 11.27 -0.26 14.26
CA MET A 25 12.20 -0.54 13.17
C MET A 25 11.58 -1.54 12.20
N SER A 26 11.65 -1.22 10.93
CA SER A 26 11.08 -2.05 9.87
C SER A 26 12.11 -2.20 8.77
N ASN A 27 12.08 -3.33 8.09
CA ASN A 27 12.95 -3.51 6.93
C ASN A 27 12.12 -3.11 5.71
N LEU A 28 12.55 -2.11 4.97
CA LEU A 28 11.75 -1.57 3.87
C LEU A 28 11.47 -2.62 2.80
N LEU A 29 12.42 -3.46 2.47
CA LEU A 29 12.19 -4.47 1.44
C LEU A 29 11.14 -5.47 1.89
N GLN A 30 11.22 -5.92 3.13
CA GLN A 30 10.26 -6.88 3.64
C GLN A 30 8.87 -6.25 3.65
N GLU A 31 8.79 -5.03 4.11
CA GLU A 31 7.54 -4.32 4.16
C GLU A 31 6.95 -4.16 2.76
N THR A 32 7.81 -3.89 1.78
CA THR A 32 7.37 -3.71 0.40
C THR A 32 6.83 -5.02 -0.16
N LYS A 33 7.50 -6.14 0.13
CA LYS A 33 7.03 -7.42 -0.36
C LYS A 33 5.67 -7.75 0.23
N GLU A 34 5.49 -7.45 1.49
CA GLU A 34 4.21 -7.71 2.14
C GLU A 34 3.12 -6.83 1.54
N ALA A 35 3.45 -5.59 1.20
CA ALA A 35 2.47 -4.69 0.61
C ALA A 35 2.09 -5.16 -0.80
N ILE A 36 3.07 -5.64 -1.56
CA ILE A 36 2.78 -6.15 -2.90
C ILE A 36 1.82 -7.33 -2.79
N GLU A 37 2.07 -8.23 -1.86
CA GLU A 37 1.23 -9.37 -1.69
C GLU A 37 -0.15 -8.97 -1.20
N SER A 38 -0.25 -8.04 -0.27
CA SER A 38 -1.52 -7.58 0.23
C SER A 38 -2.36 -6.90 -0.85
N SER A 39 -1.71 -6.31 -1.84
CA SER A 39 -2.43 -5.64 -2.90
C SER A 39 -2.91 -6.62 -3.97
N GLY A 40 -2.59 -7.89 -3.82
CA GLY A 40 -3.02 -8.87 -4.81
C GLY A 40 -2.07 -9.02 -5.98
N HIS A 41 -0.84 -8.56 -5.85
CA HIS A 41 0.12 -8.64 -6.93
C HIS A 41 1.34 -9.43 -6.49
N ASN A 42 2.27 -9.63 -7.41
CA ASN A 42 3.53 -10.25 -7.04
C ASN A 42 4.66 -9.50 -7.71
N GLU A 43 5.88 -9.85 -7.42
CA GLU A 43 7.03 -9.11 -7.90
C GLU A 43 7.11 -9.03 -9.40
N THR A 44 6.62 -10.04 -10.10
CA THR A 44 6.71 -10.04 -11.55
C THR A 44 5.73 -9.07 -12.18
N ASP A 45 4.77 -8.55 -11.41
CA ASP A 45 3.82 -7.60 -11.93
C ASP A 45 4.36 -6.18 -11.91
N VAL A 46 5.50 -5.95 -11.25
CA VAL A 46 6.04 -4.59 -11.10
C VAL A 46 6.62 -4.10 -12.43
N VAL A 47 6.17 -2.96 -12.89
CA VAL A 47 6.67 -2.37 -14.13
C VAL A 47 7.39 -1.04 -13.92
N PHE A 48 7.25 -0.42 -12.78
CA PHE A 48 7.93 0.84 -12.52
C PHE A 48 8.13 1.03 -11.02
N ILE A 49 9.30 1.45 -10.61
CA ILE A 49 9.57 1.82 -9.24
C ILE A 49 10.30 3.13 -9.30
N GLY A 50 9.76 4.15 -8.69
CA GLY A 50 10.41 5.45 -8.73
C GLY A 50 9.47 6.60 -8.46
N SER A 51 9.76 7.73 -9.04
CA SER A 51 8.97 8.94 -8.84
C SER A 51 8.46 9.48 -10.15
N GLU A 52 7.18 9.70 -10.23
CA GLU A 52 6.61 10.30 -11.42
C GLU A 52 7.04 11.73 -11.53
N LYS A 53 7.32 12.41 -10.41
CA LYS A 53 7.71 13.75 -10.45
C LYS A 53 9.09 13.96 -10.94
N SER A 54 10.07 13.27 -10.48
CA SER A 54 11.43 13.52 -10.83
C SER A 54 11.94 12.60 -11.92
N GLY A 55 11.22 11.54 -12.20
CA GLY A 55 11.67 10.58 -13.20
C GLY A 55 12.71 9.57 -12.72
N HIS A 56 13.09 9.64 -11.46
CA HIS A 56 14.01 8.64 -10.94
C HIS A 56 13.34 7.29 -10.95
N GLN A 57 14.05 6.25 -11.33
CA GLN A 57 13.49 4.92 -11.33
C GLN A 57 14.58 3.86 -11.16
N CYS A 58 14.19 2.67 -10.81
CA CYS A 58 15.10 1.55 -10.73
C CYS A 58 14.36 0.27 -11.09
N THR A 59 15.10 -0.81 -11.29
CA THR A 59 14.48 -2.11 -11.57
C THR A 59 14.16 -2.76 -10.24
N TRP A 60 13.38 -3.82 -10.28
CA TRP A 60 13.07 -4.56 -9.05
C TRP A 60 14.35 -5.09 -8.43
N GLY A 61 15.27 -5.59 -9.23
CA GLY A 61 16.51 -6.11 -8.71
C GLY A 61 17.33 -5.05 -7.99
N GLU A 62 17.37 -3.85 -8.56
CA GLU A 62 18.07 -2.76 -7.92
C GLU A 62 17.35 -2.34 -6.66
N PHE A 63 16.03 -2.34 -6.69
CA PHE A 63 15.25 -1.95 -5.53
C PHE A 63 15.51 -2.92 -4.39
N CYS A 64 15.64 -4.21 -4.67
CA CYS A 64 15.90 -5.17 -3.63
C CYS A 64 17.19 -4.86 -2.89
N GLN A 65 18.17 -4.34 -3.58
CA GLN A 65 19.41 -4.00 -2.93
C GLN A 65 19.29 -2.69 -2.17
N LEU A 66 18.61 -1.73 -2.75
CA LEU A 66 18.49 -0.43 -2.11
C LEU A 66 17.56 -0.45 -0.89
N ALA A 67 16.54 -1.25 -0.96
CA ALA A 67 15.51 -1.26 0.07
C ALA A 67 15.78 -2.23 1.22
N ASP A 68 16.83 -3.03 1.12
CA ASP A 68 17.12 -3.98 2.17
C ASP A 68 17.82 -3.24 3.31
N VAL A 69 17.09 -2.36 3.96
CA VAL A 69 17.62 -1.54 5.03
C VAL A 69 16.57 -1.40 6.11
N GLU A 70 17.02 -1.21 7.31
CA GLU A 70 16.11 -1.00 8.44
C GLU A 70 15.85 0.49 8.57
N TYR A 71 14.65 0.86 8.90
CA TYR A 71 14.33 2.25 9.12
C TYR A 71 13.26 2.35 10.21
N ASP A 72 13.14 3.54 10.81
CA ASP A 72 12.15 3.73 11.85
C ASP A 72 10.86 4.18 11.21
N SER A 73 9.87 3.30 11.15
CA SER A 73 8.61 3.61 10.47
C SER A 73 7.55 4.15 11.42
N GLY A 74 7.88 4.38 12.66
CA GLY A 74 6.87 4.79 13.63
C GLY A 74 7.13 6.06 14.38
N TYR A 75 8.21 6.76 14.12
CA TYR A 75 8.49 7.92 14.90
C TYR A 75 9.37 8.91 14.17
N GLY A 76 9.15 10.15 14.37
CA GLY A 76 9.95 11.20 13.75
C GLY A 76 9.44 11.56 12.37
N SER A 77 10.30 12.08 11.53
CA SER A 77 9.87 12.46 10.21
C SER A 77 10.02 11.27 9.27
N SER A 78 9.37 11.31 8.15
CA SER A 78 9.42 10.23 7.20
C SER A 78 10.81 9.99 6.72
N GLN A 79 11.24 8.76 6.68
CA GLN A 79 12.57 8.42 6.24
C GLN A 79 12.59 7.90 4.80
N VAL A 80 11.51 7.37 4.30
CA VAL A 80 11.45 6.88 2.94
C VAL A 80 10.92 8.01 2.07
N ALA A 81 11.45 8.15 0.85
CA ALA A 81 11.01 9.20 -0.05
C ALA A 81 9.51 9.13 -0.25
N GLN A 82 8.82 10.23 -0.06
CA GLN A 82 7.38 10.24 -0.09
C GLN A 82 6.79 10.10 -1.48
N ASP A 83 7.53 10.40 -2.50
CA ASP A 83 7.03 10.28 -3.86
C ASP A 83 7.46 8.95 -4.50
N LEU A 84 8.02 8.03 -3.72
CA LEU A 84 8.36 6.72 -4.23
C LEU A 84 7.10 5.92 -4.45
N ILE A 85 6.91 5.40 -5.65
CA ILE A 85 5.74 4.56 -5.94
C ILE A 85 6.18 3.29 -6.63
N ILE A 86 5.35 2.28 -6.58
CA ILE A 86 5.56 1.05 -7.30
C ILE A 86 4.30 0.83 -8.14
N VAL A 87 4.47 0.68 -9.46
CA VAL A 87 3.35 0.52 -10.36
C VAL A 87 3.34 -0.89 -10.92
N PHE A 88 2.17 -1.49 -11.00
CA PHE A 88 2.01 -2.84 -11.50
C PHE A 88 1.47 -2.83 -12.93
N CYS A 89 1.62 -3.95 -13.60
CA CYS A 89 1.24 -4.05 -15.01
C CYS A 89 -0.23 -3.78 -15.28
N ASP A 90 -1.08 -3.87 -14.28
CA ASP A 90 -2.48 -3.58 -14.47
C ASP A 90 -2.79 -2.11 -14.18
N GLY A 91 -1.79 -1.31 -13.89
CA GLY A 91 -1.99 0.11 -13.63
C GLY A 91 -2.19 0.47 -12.18
N GLN A 92 -2.33 -0.51 -11.32
CA GLN A 92 -2.50 -0.20 -9.91
C GLN A 92 -1.15 0.09 -9.31
N LYS A 93 -1.11 0.73 -8.17
CA LYS A 93 0.15 1.11 -7.60
C LYS A 93 0.17 1.15 -6.10
N LEU A 94 1.36 1.16 -5.54
CA LEU A 94 1.56 1.37 -4.12
C LEU A 94 2.14 2.77 -4.00
N TRP A 95 1.80 3.45 -2.93
CA TRP A 95 2.38 4.76 -2.66
C TRP A 95 2.63 4.87 -1.17
N ARG A 96 3.33 5.89 -0.74
CA ARG A 96 3.68 6.00 0.68
C ARG A 96 2.62 6.79 1.43
N GLY A 97 2.23 6.29 2.59
CA GLY A 97 1.33 6.99 3.49
C GLY A 97 2.08 7.38 4.73
N GLU A 98 1.65 8.39 5.41
CA GLU A 98 2.32 8.87 6.61
C GLU A 98 1.32 9.57 7.52
N TYR A 99 1.46 9.34 8.81
CA TYR A 99 0.62 10.05 9.75
C TYR A 99 1.34 10.11 11.08
N ASP A 100 1.56 11.28 11.60
CA ASP A 100 2.13 11.51 12.91
C ASP A 100 3.43 10.71 13.14
N GLY A 101 4.29 10.71 12.17
CA GLY A 101 5.58 10.04 12.30
C GLY A 101 5.59 8.59 11.88
N SER A 102 4.43 8.01 11.65
CA SER A 102 4.38 6.65 11.17
C SER A 102 4.29 6.66 9.66
N GLU A 103 4.91 5.72 9.00
CA GLU A 103 4.82 5.67 7.54
C GLU A 103 4.66 4.24 7.09
N TRP A 104 4.02 4.05 5.95
CA TRP A 104 3.73 2.71 5.47
C TRP A 104 3.43 2.76 3.97
N TRP A 105 3.21 1.59 3.36
CA TRP A 105 2.76 1.53 1.98
C TRP A 105 1.23 1.52 1.95
N GLU A 106 0.67 2.32 1.04
CA GLU A 106 -0.76 2.32 0.81
C GLU A 106 -1.01 1.70 -0.54
N HIS A 107 -2.16 1.12 -0.76
CA HIS A 107 -2.52 0.62 -2.08
C HIS A 107 -4.02 0.62 -2.23
N SER A 108 -4.49 0.65 -3.46
CA SER A 108 -5.92 0.52 -3.70
C SER A 108 -6.20 -0.96 -3.84
N THR A 109 -7.38 -1.37 -3.48
CA THR A 109 -7.77 -2.76 -3.63
C THR A 109 -8.28 -2.92 -5.05
N PRO A 110 -7.92 -3.96 -5.76
CA PRO A 110 -8.44 -4.15 -7.09
C PRO A 110 -9.95 -4.24 -7.05
N PHE A 111 -10.60 -3.64 -8.05
CA PHE A 111 -12.04 -3.66 -8.09
C PHE A 111 -12.52 -5.08 -8.30
N LYS A 112 -13.51 -5.49 -7.53
CA LYS A 112 -14.09 -6.79 -7.71
C LYS A 112 -15.56 -6.56 -7.87
N ARG A 113 -16.14 -7.00 -8.98
CA ARG A 113 -17.55 -6.80 -9.22
C ARG A 113 -18.35 -7.64 -8.22
N PRO A 114 -19.32 -7.05 -7.54
CA PRO A 114 -20.16 -7.83 -6.63
C PRO A 114 -20.93 -8.91 -7.35
N ASP A 115 -21.25 -10.00 -6.68
CA ASP A 115 -21.99 -11.07 -7.28
C ASP A 115 -23.41 -10.62 -7.63
N THR A 116 -23.99 -9.78 -6.81
CA THR A 116 -25.32 -9.29 -7.03
C THR A 116 -25.27 -7.78 -7.15
N THR A 117 -25.93 -7.23 -8.16
CA THR A 117 -25.93 -5.80 -8.34
C THR A 117 -27.34 -5.25 -8.27
N LEU A 118 -27.46 -4.01 -7.86
CA LEU A 118 -28.73 -3.34 -7.79
C LEU A 118 -28.65 -2.04 -8.55
N PRO A 119 -29.74 -1.60 -9.15
CA PRO A 119 -29.70 -0.36 -9.90
C PRO A 119 -29.67 0.83 -8.99
N ILE A 120 -28.97 1.87 -9.38
CA ILE A 120 -28.95 3.09 -8.62
C ILE A 120 -30.17 3.90 -9.03
N GLN A 121 -30.95 4.34 -8.08
CA GLN A 121 -32.08 5.16 -8.38
C GLN A 121 -31.84 6.58 -7.92
N SER A 122 -31.01 6.78 -6.96
CA SER A 122 -30.67 8.12 -6.50
C SER A 122 -29.24 8.19 -6.07
N VAL A 123 -28.54 9.26 -6.41
CA VAL A 123 -27.19 9.49 -5.96
C VAL A 123 -27.15 10.61 -4.95
N LEU A 124 -28.29 11.20 -4.66
CA LEU A 124 -28.33 12.31 -3.72
C LEU A 124 -28.81 11.83 -2.37
N CYS A 125 -28.25 12.39 -1.33
CA CYS A 125 -28.64 12.02 0.00
C CYS A 125 -29.99 12.61 0.36
N PRO A 126 -30.85 11.84 0.99
CA PRO A 126 -32.12 12.38 1.45
C PRO A 126 -31.89 13.47 2.48
N GLU A 127 -32.72 14.48 2.50
CA GLU A 127 -32.53 15.59 3.39
C GLU A 127 -32.58 15.21 4.85
N GLU A 128 -33.31 14.21 5.20
CA GLU A 128 -33.42 13.82 6.58
C GLU A 128 -32.19 13.07 7.07
N LYS A 129 -31.29 12.67 6.18
CA LYS A 129 -30.10 11.95 6.62
C LYS A 129 -28.96 12.94 6.78
N VAL A 130 -28.22 12.82 7.85
CA VAL A 130 -27.16 13.75 8.14
C VAL A 130 -25.85 13.01 8.16
N GLY A 131 -24.81 13.63 7.69
CA GLY A 131 -23.48 13.05 7.71
C GLY A 131 -23.14 12.32 6.43
N TRP A 132 -22.23 11.34 6.50
CA TRP A 132 -21.84 10.63 5.33
C TRP A 132 -22.85 9.53 5.08
N VAL A 133 -23.53 9.58 3.97
CA VAL A 133 -24.57 8.64 3.61
C VAL A 133 -24.10 7.86 2.41
N ASP A 134 -24.24 6.55 2.42
CA ASP A 134 -23.77 5.76 1.30
C ASP A 134 -24.91 5.44 0.31
N LEU A 135 -24.57 4.79 -0.79
CA LEU A 135 -25.56 4.53 -1.82
C LEU A 135 -26.70 3.64 -1.35
N ALA A 136 -26.41 2.72 -0.47
CA ALA A 136 -27.46 1.85 0.02
C ALA A 136 -28.51 2.66 0.76
N GLU A 137 -28.05 3.60 1.55
CA GLU A 137 -28.99 4.42 2.31
C GLU A 137 -29.75 5.37 1.40
N CYS A 138 -29.13 5.85 0.32
CA CYS A 138 -29.81 6.73 -0.60
C CYS A 138 -30.85 5.98 -1.42
N ASN A 139 -30.72 4.67 -1.50
CA ASN A 139 -31.60 3.87 -2.33
C ASN A 139 -32.43 2.86 -1.55
N GLU A 140 -32.60 3.11 -0.26
CA GLU A 140 -33.40 2.22 0.54
C GLU A 140 -34.82 2.20 0.03
N VAL A 141 -35.37 1.04 -0.12
CA VAL A 141 -36.73 0.90 -0.54
C VAL A 141 -37.56 0.84 0.72
N PRO A 142 -38.49 1.71 0.89
CA PRO A 142 -39.30 1.71 2.07
C PRO A 142 -39.99 0.39 2.16
N ASN A 143 -40.01 -0.18 3.30
CA ASN A 143 -40.67 -1.38 3.46
C ASN A 143 -42.08 -1.11 3.32
N ALA A 144 -42.71 -1.76 2.52
CA ALA A 144 -44.13 -1.52 2.31
C ALA A 144 -44.92 -1.98 3.47
#